data_ed1598f0123408d44033111cfa94ea0d
#
_entry.id   ed1598f0123408d44033111cfa94ea0d
#
_cell.length_a   1.000
_cell.length_b   1.000
_cell.length_c   1.000
_cell.angle_alpha   90.00
_cell.angle_beta   90.00
_cell.angle_gamma   90.00
#
_symmetry.space_group_name_H-M   'P 1'
#
loop_
_entity.id
_entity.type
_entity.pdbx_description
1 polymer ?
#
loop_
_entity_poly.entity_id
_entity_poly.type
_entity_poly.pdbx_seq_one_letter_code
_entity_poly.pdbx_strand_id
1 'polypeptide(L)'
;MIGLDTGFFIRFLENNKNAIQIWRGIIEGEESCVSCLSIFELSRLSLRGIIDAETTNILIDAILSICNVVWLDEKGVLLMGAKLSHGLKIPAVDALILAGFLMLNAVTIYTTDAHLEGFKKKGVKVFRL
;
A
#
# COMPACT_ATOMS: atom_id res chain seq x y z
N MET A 1 -5.66 -11.91 1.08
CA MET A 1 -5.54 -10.63 0.35
C MET A 1 -4.18 -10.04 0.62
N ILE A 2 -3.58 -9.44 -0.40
CA ILE A 2 -2.24 -8.87 -0.36
C ILE A 2 -2.36 -7.34 -0.22
N GLY A 3 -1.74 -6.76 0.80
CA GLY A 3 -1.65 -5.31 0.97
C GLY A 3 -0.40 -4.77 0.30
N LEU A 4 -0.54 -3.73 -0.51
CA LEU A 4 0.56 -3.08 -1.23
C LEU A 4 0.65 -1.61 -0.81
N ASP A 5 1.77 -1.22 -0.22
CA ASP A 5 1.98 0.19 0.13
C ASP A 5 2.54 1.00 -1.05
N THR A 6 2.72 2.28 -0.85
CA THR A 6 3.24 3.17 -1.90
C THR A 6 4.64 2.74 -2.35
N GLY A 7 5.49 2.32 -1.43
CA GLY A 7 6.84 1.88 -1.73
C GLY A 7 6.90 0.67 -2.65
N PHE A 8 5.92 -0.24 -2.55
CA PHE A 8 5.81 -1.36 -3.48
C PHE A 8 5.75 -0.86 -4.93
N PHE A 9 4.91 0.13 -5.20
CA PHE A 9 4.74 0.66 -6.56
C PHE A 9 5.98 1.40 -7.04
N ILE A 10 6.71 2.06 -6.15
CA ILE A 10 7.98 2.68 -6.48
C ILE A 10 8.98 1.61 -6.91
N ARG A 11 9.10 0.50 -6.16
CA ARG A 11 9.96 -0.62 -6.55
C ARG A 11 9.53 -1.24 -7.88
N PHE A 12 8.23 -1.37 -8.09
CA PHE A 12 7.69 -1.86 -9.36
C PHE A 12 8.13 -0.96 -10.53
N LEU A 13 8.03 0.35 -10.38
CA LEU A 13 8.47 1.30 -11.40
C LEU A 13 9.98 1.29 -11.62
N GLU A 14 10.75 0.88 -10.61
CA GLU A 14 12.21 0.71 -10.71
C GLU A 14 12.61 -0.66 -11.29
N ASN A 15 11.65 -1.43 -11.81
CA ASN A 15 11.86 -2.77 -12.36
C ASN A 15 12.38 -3.80 -11.34
N ASN A 16 12.02 -3.66 -10.08
CA ASN A 16 12.35 -4.66 -9.07
C ASN A 16 11.69 -5.99 -9.43
N LYS A 17 12.48 -7.06 -9.51
CA LYS A 17 12.00 -8.37 -9.97
C LYS A 17 10.93 -8.95 -9.09
N ASN A 18 11.06 -8.81 -7.77
CA ASN A 18 10.07 -9.32 -6.82
C ASN A 18 8.75 -8.57 -6.96
N ALA A 19 8.81 -7.24 -7.06
CA ALA A 19 7.61 -6.42 -7.24
C ALA A 19 6.88 -6.75 -8.56
N ILE A 20 7.63 -6.95 -9.63
CA ILE A 20 7.05 -7.33 -10.93
C ILE A 20 6.37 -8.69 -10.84
N GLN A 21 6.99 -9.66 -10.17
CA GLN A 21 6.41 -11.00 -10.03
C GLN A 21 5.14 -10.98 -9.18
N ILE A 22 5.15 -10.22 -8.08
CA ILE A 22 3.97 -10.04 -7.21
C ILE A 22 2.84 -9.39 -8.01
N TRP A 23 3.12 -8.33 -8.75
CA TRP A 23 2.12 -7.64 -9.56
C TRP A 23 1.54 -8.55 -10.64
N ARG A 24 2.36 -9.38 -11.26
CA ARG A 24 1.91 -10.36 -12.24
C ARG A 24 0.89 -11.32 -11.63
N GLY A 25 1.14 -11.82 -10.42
CA GLY A 25 0.18 -12.67 -9.71
C GLY A 25 -1.16 -11.96 -9.44
N ILE A 26 -1.11 -10.67 -9.14
CA ILE A 26 -2.32 -9.86 -8.92
C ILE A 26 -3.10 -9.69 -10.22
N ILE A 27 -2.42 -9.42 -11.33
CA ILE A 27 -3.06 -9.35 -12.66
C ILE A 27 -3.72 -10.70 -13.00
N GLU A 28 -3.13 -11.80 -12.58
CA GLU A 28 -3.65 -13.15 -12.82
C GLU A 28 -4.77 -13.56 -11.87
N GLY A 29 -5.13 -12.72 -10.90
CA GLY A 29 -6.32 -12.93 -10.08
C GLY A 29 -6.10 -12.96 -8.57
N GLU A 30 -4.89 -12.82 -8.06
CA GLU A 30 -4.69 -12.71 -6.62
C GLU A 30 -5.33 -11.43 -6.09
N GLU A 31 -6.08 -11.54 -5.00
CA GLU A 31 -6.72 -10.37 -4.40
C GLU A 31 -5.71 -9.47 -3.70
N SER A 32 -5.85 -8.18 -3.95
CA SER A 32 -4.98 -7.15 -3.38
C SER A 32 -5.76 -5.96 -2.87
N CYS A 33 -5.18 -5.22 -1.95
CA CYS A 33 -5.72 -3.95 -1.49
C CYS A 33 -4.64 -2.88 -1.45
N VAL A 34 -5.05 -1.65 -1.75
CA VAL A 34 -4.20 -0.47 -1.80
C VAL A 34 -4.94 0.66 -1.11
N SER A 35 -4.26 1.42 -0.27
CA SER A 35 -4.87 2.61 0.34
C SER A 35 -5.04 3.73 -0.70
N CYS A 36 -6.13 4.49 -0.59
CA CYS A 36 -6.30 5.72 -1.38
C CYS A 36 -5.16 6.72 -1.13
N LEU A 37 -4.52 6.65 0.03
CA LEU A 37 -3.36 7.48 0.34
C LEU A 37 -2.16 7.17 -0.56
N SER A 38 -2.03 5.93 -1.04
CA SER A 38 -0.99 5.60 -2.03
C SER A 38 -1.25 6.29 -3.36
N ILE A 39 -2.50 6.43 -3.76
CA ILE A 39 -2.86 7.20 -4.96
C ILE A 39 -2.44 8.67 -4.79
N PHE A 40 -2.72 9.24 -3.62
CA PHE A 40 -2.29 10.60 -3.29
C PHE A 40 -0.75 10.73 -3.33
N GLU A 41 -0.04 9.82 -2.68
CA GLU A 41 1.42 9.87 -2.63
C GLU A 41 2.06 9.71 -4.01
N LEU A 42 1.58 8.78 -4.84
CA LEU A 42 2.08 8.60 -6.21
C LEU A 42 1.83 9.84 -7.05
N SER A 43 0.64 10.45 -6.94
CA SER A 43 0.30 11.68 -7.65
C SER A 43 1.22 12.82 -7.22
N ARG A 44 1.50 12.93 -5.93
CA ARG A 44 2.41 13.95 -5.40
C ARG A 44 3.84 13.78 -5.91
N LEU A 45 4.33 12.54 -5.96
CA LEU A 45 5.66 12.24 -6.51
C LEU A 45 5.74 12.61 -8.00
N SER A 46 4.67 12.39 -8.74
CA SER A 46 4.57 12.80 -10.15
C SER A 46 4.64 14.33 -10.30
N LEU A 47 3.89 15.05 -9.48
CA LEU A 47 3.90 16.52 -9.50
C LEU A 47 5.29 17.09 -9.15
N ARG A 48 6.05 16.38 -8.32
CA ARG A 48 7.42 16.76 -7.97
C ARG A 48 8.44 16.33 -9.02
N GLY A 49 8.02 15.69 -10.10
CA GLY A 49 8.91 15.25 -11.17
C GLY A 49 9.72 13.99 -10.86
N ILE A 50 9.42 13.29 -9.76
CA ILE A 50 10.15 12.08 -9.36
C ILE A 50 9.70 10.88 -10.19
N ILE A 51 8.42 10.83 -10.55
CA ILE A 51 7.85 9.80 -11.41
C ILE A 51 7.24 10.49 -12.63
N ASP A 52 7.37 9.88 -13.81
CA ASP A 52 6.77 10.37 -15.04
C ASP A 52 5.25 10.47 -14.93
N ALA A 53 4.67 11.59 -15.37
CA ALA A 53 3.23 11.86 -15.23
C ALA A 53 2.36 10.84 -15.98
N GLU A 54 2.73 10.50 -17.21
CA GLU A 54 1.97 9.52 -18.01
C GLU A 54 2.03 8.14 -17.38
N THR A 55 3.21 7.68 -16.95
CA THR A 55 3.40 6.41 -16.26
C THR A 55 2.57 6.37 -14.97
N THR A 56 2.55 7.46 -14.21
CA THR A 56 1.77 7.56 -12.97
C THR A 56 0.28 7.43 -13.24
N ASN A 57 -0.24 8.09 -14.27
CA ASN A 57 -1.65 8.00 -14.62
C ASN A 57 -2.05 6.58 -15.03
N ILE A 58 -1.21 5.90 -15.82
CA ILE A 58 -1.45 4.51 -16.22
C ILE A 58 -1.45 3.60 -14.98
N LEU A 59 -0.51 3.79 -14.08
CA LEU A 59 -0.42 2.99 -12.86
C LEU A 59 -1.65 3.21 -11.96
N ILE A 60 -2.07 4.45 -11.74
CA ILE A 60 -3.25 4.76 -10.92
C ILE A 60 -4.50 4.11 -11.54
N ASP A 61 -4.67 4.22 -12.85
CA ASP A 61 -5.81 3.59 -13.53
C ASP A 61 -5.79 2.07 -13.35
N ALA A 62 -4.61 1.45 -13.43
CA ALA A 62 -4.45 0.02 -13.18
C ALA A 62 -4.80 -0.36 -11.74
N ILE A 63 -4.35 0.42 -10.76
CA ILE A 63 -4.68 0.21 -9.35
C ILE A 63 -6.19 0.25 -9.14
N LEU A 64 -6.85 1.27 -9.68
CA LEU A 64 -8.30 1.44 -9.55
C LEU A 64 -9.08 0.30 -10.22
N SER A 65 -8.56 -0.26 -11.31
CA SER A 65 -9.23 -1.33 -12.05
C SER A 65 -8.99 -2.71 -11.45
N ILE A 66 -7.83 -2.97 -10.86
CA ILE A 66 -7.38 -4.31 -10.47
C ILE A 66 -7.46 -4.53 -8.97
N CYS A 67 -7.10 -3.52 -8.19
CA CYS A 67 -6.98 -3.64 -6.73
C CYS A 67 -8.25 -3.17 -6.02
N ASN A 68 -8.46 -3.71 -4.81
CA ASN A 68 -9.45 -3.16 -3.90
C ASN A 68 -8.86 -1.92 -3.22
N VAL A 69 -9.39 -0.74 -3.53
CA VAL A 69 -8.90 0.50 -2.95
C VAL A 69 -9.60 0.77 -1.62
N VAL A 70 -8.83 1.02 -0.57
CA VAL A 70 -9.35 1.38 0.74
C VAL A 70 -9.48 2.90 0.80
N TRP A 71 -10.72 3.38 0.78
CA TRP A 71 -11.02 4.81 0.93
C TRP A 71 -11.18 5.15 2.42
N LEU A 72 -10.88 6.39 2.79
CA LEU A 72 -11.00 6.84 4.18
C LEU A 72 -12.42 7.38 4.47
N ASP A 73 -13.40 6.56 4.18
CA ASP A 73 -14.82 6.90 4.30
C ASP A 73 -15.51 6.22 5.48
N GLU A 74 -14.77 5.45 6.28
CA GLU A 74 -15.31 4.76 7.45
C GLU A 74 -14.60 5.16 8.72
N LYS A 75 -15.37 5.35 9.80
CA LYS A 75 -14.87 5.68 11.12
C LYS A 75 -13.82 4.64 11.60
N GLY A 76 -14.07 3.36 11.34
CA GLY A 76 -13.22 2.27 11.82
C GLY A 76 -11.78 2.39 11.39
N VAL A 77 -11.51 2.74 10.13
CA VAL A 77 -10.14 2.87 9.63
C VAL A 77 -9.41 4.04 10.30
N LEU A 78 -10.11 5.13 10.57
CA LEU A 78 -9.53 6.30 11.25
C LEU A 78 -9.17 5.98 12.70
N LEU A 79 -10.07 5.33 13.43
CA LEU A 79 -9.82 4.94 14.82
C LEU A 79 -8.69 3.90 14.93
N MET A 80 -8.66 2.92 14.04
CA MET A 80 -7.58 1.94 13.99
C MET A 80 -6.25 2.60 13.64
N GLY A 81 -6.24 3.50 12.68
CA GLY A 81 -5.05 4.27 12.32
C GLY A 81 -4.50 5.07 13.49
N ALA A 82 -5.38 5.72 14.25
CA ALA A 82 -4.97 6.48 15.44
C ALA A 82 -4.33 5.57 16.50
N LYS A 83 -4.91 4.39 16.74
CA LYS A 83 -4.36 3.41 17.70
C LYS A 83 -2.99 2.90 17.24
N LEU A 84 -2.84 2.59 15.95
CA LEU A 84 -1.58 2.11 15.40
C LEU A 84 -0.50 3.18 15.47
N SER A 85 -0.82 4.41 15.09
CA SER A 85 0.12 5.52 15.15
C SER A 85 0.59 5.78 16.58
N HIS A 86 -0.33 5.80 17.53
CA HIS A 86 -0.02 6.01 18.94
C HIS A 86 0.78 4.84 19.53
N GLY A 87 0.32 3.60 19.29
CA GLY A 87 0.92 2.41 19.89
C GLY A 87 2.28 2.03 19.31
N LEU A 88 2.46 2.19 18.01
CA LEU A 88 3.70 1.84 17.30
C LEU A 88 4.61 3.05 17.08
N LYS A 89 4.13 4.25 17.37
CA LYS A 89 4.85 5.51 17.15
C LYS A 89 5.31 5.67 15.70
N ILE A 90 4.44 5.34 14.77
CA ILE A 90 4.70 5.49 13.33
C ILE A 90 3.95 6.71 12.77
N PRO A 91 4.42 7.27 11.64
CA PRO A 91 3.77 8.41 11.00
C PRO A 91 2.31 8.14 10.68
N ALA A 92 1.48 9.19 10.71
CA ALA A 92 0.04 9.08 10.53
C ALA A 92 -0.36 8.41 9.21
N VAL A 93 0.29 8.78 8.10
CA VAL A 93 -0.04 8.21 6.78
C VAL A 93 0.25 6.71 6.75
N ASP A 94 1.41 6.28 7.26
CA ASP A 94 1.78 4.87 7.33
C ASP A 94 0.79 4.08 8.20
N ALA A 95 0.37 4.67 9.31
CA ALA A 95 -0.61 4.05 10.21
C ALA A 95 -1.97 3.88 9.54
N LEU A 96 -2.42 4.87 8.76
CA LEU A 96 -3.68 4.81 8.03
C LEU A 96 -3.62 3.78 6.89
N ILE A 97 -2.49 3.68 6.21
CA ILE A 97 -2.29 2.66 5.19
C ILE A 97 -2.37 1.26 5.82
N LEU A 98 -1.66 1.04 6.92
CA LEU A 98 -1.70 -0.23 7.64
C LEU A 98 -3.10 -0.54 8.16
N ALA A 99 -3.80 0.45 8.72
CA ALA A 99 -5.16 0.28 9.19
C ALA A 99 -6.09 -0.21 8.08
N GLY A 100 -5.96 0.36 6.88
CA GLY A 100 -6.74 -0.06 5.73
C GLY A 100 -6.51 -1.52 5.36
N PHE A 101 -5.27 -1.97 5.38
CA PHE A 101 -4.93 -3.37 5.12
C PHE A 101 -5.57 -4.30 6.15
N LEU A 102 -5.49 -3.94 7.42
CA LEU A 102 -6.07 -4.76 8.50
C LEU A 102 -7.59 -4.79 8.43
N MET A 103 -8.24 -3.70 8.05
CA MET A 103 -9.69 -3.64 7.88
C MET A 103 -10.20 -4.57 6.78
N LEU A 104 -9.41 -4.77 5.72
CA LEU A 104 -9.75 -5.70 4.65
C LEU A 104 -9.18 -7.09 4.86
N ASN A 105 -8.64 -7.37 6.07
CA ASN A 105 -8.07 -8.68 6.43
C ASN A 105 -6.93 -9.11 5.52
N ALA A 106 -6.07 -8.20 5.14
CA ALA A 106 -4.85 -8.54 4.42
C ALA A 106 -3.97 -9.43 5.32
N VAL A 107 -3.49 -10.54 4.76
CA VAL A 107 -2.63 -11.49 5.48
C VAL A 107 -1.18 -11.38 5.06
N THR A 108 -0.91 -10.75 3.93
CA THR A 108 0.43 -10.50 3.42
C THR A 108 0.55 -9.03 3.04
N ILE A 109 1.57 -8.36 3.53
CA ILE A 109 1.79 -6.94 3.26
C ILE A 109 3.19 -6.78 2.68
N TYR A 110 3.29 -6.11 1.54
CA TYR A 110 4.58 -5.74 0.94
C TYR A 110 4.82 -4.25 1.14
N THR A 111 5.97 -3.92 1.69
CA THR A 111 6.34 -2.54 2.05
C THR A 111 7.81 -2.27 1.75
N THR A 112 8.18 -1.01 1.66
CA THR A 112 9.57 -0.57 1.72
C THR A 112 9.89 0.13 3.03
N ASP A 113 8.88 0.30 3.90
CA ASP A 113 8.99 1.07 5.14
C ASP A 113 9.40 0.17 6.31
N ALA A 114 10.54 0.50 6.92
CA ALA A 114 11.03 -0.21 8.11
C ALA A 114 10.05 -0.14 9.29
N HIS A 115 9.26 0.92 9.39
CA HIS A 115 8.25 1.04 10.46
C HIS A 115 7.18 -0.05 10.34
N LEU A 116 6.74 -0.37 9.11
CA LEU A 116 5.74 -1.40 8.89
C LEU A 116 6.33 -2.80 9.03
N GLU A 117 7.60 -3.00 8.68
CA GLU A 117 8.29 -4.27 8.84
C GLU A 117 8.28 -4.73 10.31
N GLY A 118 8.33 -3.79 11.25
CA GLY A 118 8.28 -4.09 12.68
C GLY A 118 6.92 -4.48 13.22
N PHE A 119 5.86 -4.35 12.42
CA PHE A 119 4.49 -4.69 12.85
C PHE A 119 4.35 -6.19 13.02
N LYS A 120 3.81 -6.60 14.18
CA LYS A 120 3.60 -8.01 14.52
C LYS A 120 2.14 -8.25 14.86
N LYS A 121 1.50 -9.15 14.13
CA LYS A 121 0.16 -9.65 14.42
C LYS A 121 0.04 -11.07 13.91
N LYS A 122 -0.58 -11.95 14.72
CA LYS A 122 -0.82 -13.34 14.33
C LYS A 122 -1.63 -13.38 13.03
N GLY A 123 -1.18 -14.16 12.05
CA GLY A 123 -1.86 -14.32 10.77
C GLY A 123 -1.51 -13.25 9.73
N VAL A 124 -0.68 -12.28 10.08
CA VAL A 124 -0.23 -11.24 9.15
C VAL A 124 1.28 -11.34 8.98
N LYS A 125 1.73 -11.39 7.72
CA LYS A 125 3.15 -11.37 7.37
C LYS A 125 3.48 -10.09 6.62
N VAL A 126 4.54 -9.42 7.04
CA VAL A 126 5.02 -8.20 6.40
C VAL A 126 6.38 -8.49 5.77
N PHE A 127 6.50 -8.22 4.49
CA PHE A 127 7.73 -8.40 3.72
C PHE A 127 8.25 -7.05 3.24
N ARG A 128 9.49 -6.78 3.53
CA ARG A 128 10.15 -5.57 3.04
C ARG A 128 10.85 -5.84 1.71
N LEU A 129 10.56 -5.00 0.74
CA LEU A 129 11.18 -5.06 -0.59
C LEU A 129 12.46 -4.21 -0.69
#